data_f7ba8f2f42ee300cce81c03be44fb28c
#
_entry.id   f7ba8f2f42ee300cce81c03be44fb28c
#
_cell.length_a   1.000
_cell.length_b   1.000
_cell.length_c   1.000
_cell.angle_alpha   90.00
_cell.angle_beta   90.00
_cell.angle_gamma   90.00
#
_symmetry.space_group_name_H-M   'P 1'
#
loop_
_entity.id
_entity.type
_entity.pdbx_description
1 polymer ?
#
loop_
_entity_poly.entity_id
_entity_poly.type
_entity_poly.pdbx_seq_one_letter_code
_entity_poly.pdbx_strand_id
1 'polypeptide(L)'
;MSTFELPPDDPWSAYARLTVTIRRPDLDDLVVQPASSGQAGRWPWPTAGPVAILTAWDPGDERPGLEVNRRRQSELEDDLRALTADLWSAQGADPVTGQRDEGVAVRGVPEPLVLELGAHYGQDAVFVWTPAEWAIVGCPGGRRVASGWRLVP
;
A
#
# COMPACT_ATOMS: atom_id res chain seq x y z
N MET A 1 23.89 4.35 -3.31
CA MET A 1 22.83 3.78 -2.45
C MET A 1 21.97 2.88 -3.30
N SER A 2 21.89 1.62 -2.95
CA SER A 2 21.09 0.68 -3.71
C SER A 2 19.60 0.84 -3.38
N THR A 3 18.76 0.64 -4.39
CA THR A 3 17.31 0.58 -4.23
C THR A 3 16.88 -0.87 -4.28
N PHE A 4 15.72 -1.14 -3.71
CA PHE A 4 15.11 -2.45 -3.82
C PHE A 4 14.42 -2.59 -5.18
N GLU A 5 14.71 -3.69 -5.88
CA GLU A 5 14.09 -3.98 -7.17
C GLU A 5 13.81 -5.47 -7.29
N LEU A 6 12.72 -5.79 -7.99
CA LEU A 6 12.44 -7.15 -8.44
C LEU A 6 12.78 -7.26 -9.92
N PRO A 7 13.05 -8.49 -10.43
CA PRO A 7 13.28 -8.68 -11.86
C PRO A 7 12.13 -8.11 -12.69
N PRO A 8 12.40 -7.51 -13.88
CA PRO A 8 11.35 -6.87 -14.69
C PRO A 8 10.21 -7.80 -15.12
N ASP A 9 10.47 -9.09 -15.21
CA ASP A 9 9.48 -10.11 -15.56
C ASP A 9 8.66 -10.62 -14.37
N ASP A 10 9.01 -10.21 -13.15
CA ASP A 10 8.23 -10.55 -11.96
C ASP A 10 6.90 -9.78 -12.00
N PRO A 11 5.75 -10.47 -11.81
CA PRO A 11 4.44 -9.80 -11.80
C PRO A 11 4.31 -8.66 -10.80
N TRP A 12 5.13 -8.69 -9.74
CA TRP A 12 5.13 -7.67 -8.69
C TRP A 12 6.20 -6.58 -8.87
N SER A 13 6.90 -6.57 -9.98
CA SER A 13 7.97 -5.58 -10.21
C SER A 13 7.46 -4.13 -10.11
N ALA A 14 6.26 -3.87 -10.59
CA ALA A 14 5.64 -2.54 -10.48
C ALA A 14 5.33 -2.17 -9.03
N TYR A 15 4.81 -3.10 -8.23
CA TYR A 15 4.55 -2.86 -6.81
C TYR A 15 5.84 -2.53 -6.06
N ALA A 16 6.94 -3.21 -6.39
CA ALA A 16 8.21 -3.05 -5.71
C ALA A 16 8.85 -1.67 -5.90
N ARG A 17 8.40 -0.89 -6.88
CA ARG A 17 8.94 0.45 -7.16
C ARG A 17 7.98 1.60 -6.84
N LEU A 18 6.76 1.31 -6.35
CA LEU A 18 5.78 2.33 -6.05
C LEU A 18 6.24 3.25 -4.92
N THR A 19 6.00 4.53 -5.10
CA THR A 19 6.06 5.53 -4.04
C THR A 19 4.66 5.74 -3.50
N VAL A 20 4.47 5.61 -2.20
CA VAL A 20 3.17 5.76 -1.57
C VAL A 20 3.12 7.03 -0.76
N THR A 21 2.14 7.88 -1.06
CA THR A 21 1.86 9.10 -0.30
C THR A 21 0.66 8.86 0.60
N ILE A 22 0.80 9.12 1.89
CA ILE A 22 -0.28 9.02 2.88
C ILE A 22 -0.61 10.44 3.34
N ARG A 23 -1.86 10.85 3.18
CA ARG A 23 -2.32 12.20 3.51
C ARG A 23 -2.88 12.21 4.93
N ARG A 24 -2.26 13.02 5.78
CA ARG A 24 -2.69 13.20 7.18
C ARG A 24 -3.20 14.63 7.35
N PRO A 25 -4.50 14.83 7.67
CA PRO A 25 -5.12 16.16 7.62
C PRO A 25 -4.41 17.26 8.42
N ASP A 26 -3.90 16.93 9.60
CA ASP A 26 -3.29 17.92 10.50
C ASP A 26 -1.76 17.83 10.56
N LEU A 27 -1.16 17.04 9.68
CA LEU A 27 0.29 16.81 9.62
C LEU A 27 0.75 16.83 8.18
N ASP A 28 2.06 16.88 7.98
CA ASP A 28 2.63 16.74 6.63
C ASP A 28 2.31 15.37 6.05
N ASP A 29 2.16 15.32 4.72
CA ASP A 29 2.04 14.05 4.01
C ASP A 29 3.26 13.19 4.29
N LEU A 30 3.03 11.88 4.40
CA LEU A 30 4.10 10.91 4.43
C LEU A 30 4.31 10.38 3.02
N VAL A 31 5.53 10.46 2.54
CA VAL A 31 5.91 9.89 1.24
C VAL A 31 6.92 8.78 1.50
N VAL A 32 6.50 7.54 1.26
CA VAL A 32 7.28 6.34 1.56
C VAL A 32 7.78 5.73 0.27
N GLN A 33 9.08 5.43 0.22
CA GLN A 33 9.71 4.71 -0.89
C GLN A 33 10.33 3.41 -0.39
N PRO A 34 10.29 2.34 -1.20
CA PRO A 34 11.06 1.15 -0.88
C PRO A 34 12.56 1.46 -0.90
N ALA A 35 13.30 0.74 -0.07
CA ALA A 35 14.75 0.88 0.05
C ALA A 35 15.38 -0.49 0.21
N SER A 36 16.71 -0.56 0.24
CA SER A 36 17.43 -1.81 0.43
C SER A 36 16.99 -2.53 1.70
N SER A 37 16.97 -3.86 1.66
CA SER A 37 16.66 -4.68 2.84
C SER A 37 17.53 -4.30 4.02
N GLY A 38 16.93 -4.15 5.20
CA GLY A 38 17.61 -3.72 6.41
C GLY A 38 17.70 -2.22 6.60
N GLN A 39 17.39 -1.43 5.58
CA GLN A 39 17.28 0.03 5.72
C GLN A 39 15.88 0.39 6.22
N ALA A 40 15.80 1.20 7.27
CA ALA A 40 14.55 1.72 7.78
C ALA A 40 14.70 3.18 8.17
N GLY A 41 13.69 3.99 7.86
CA GLY A 41 13.62 5.37 8.27
C GLY A 41 13.16 5.51 9.71
N ARG A 42 12.93 6.75 10.11
CA ARG A 42 12.35 7.04 11.42
C ARG A 42 10.84 6.80 11.38
N TRP A 43 10.36 5.87 12.19
CA TRP A 43 8.94 5.52 12.24
C TRP A 43 8.09 6.73 12.63
N PRO A 44 7.15 7.15 11.77
CA PRO A 44 6.43 8.41 11.97
C PRO A 44 5.12 8.26 12.76
N TRP A 45 4.80 7.05 13.20
CA TRP A 45 3.55 6.75 13.88
C TRP A 45 3.76 6.69 15.39
N PRO A 46 2.72 6.97 16.20
CA PRO A 46 2.87 6.99 17.66
C PRO A 46 3.11 5.61 18.29
N THR A 47 2.70 4.54 17.62
CA THR A 47 2.88 3.16 18.10
C THR A 47 3.51 2.31 17.00
N ALA A 48 4.11 1.17 17.38
CA ALA A 48 4.83 0.30 16.46
C ALA A 48 3.92 -0.63 15.63
N GLY A 49 2.62 -0.60 15.82
CA GLY A 49 1.69 -1.45 15.07
C GLY A 49 1.74 -1.21 13.57
N PRO A 50 1.48 -2.23 12.74
CA PRO A 50 1.62 -2.12 11.30
C PRO A 50 0.59 -1.16 10.68
N VAL A 51 0.97 -0.64 9.50
CA VAL A 51 0.09 0.13 8.63
C VAL A 51 -0.12 -0.69 7.37
N ALA A 52 -1.35 -1.00 7.02
CA ALA A 52 -1.67 -1.65 5.76
C ALA A 52 -2.10 -0.61 4.74
N ILE A 53 -1.68 -0.78 3.50
CA ILE A 53 -2.07 0.09 2.40
C ILE A 53 -2.75 -0.76 1.32
N LEU A 54 -4.01 -0.43 1.03
CA LEU A 54 -4.85 -1.16 0.08
C LEU A 54 -5.45 -0.22 -0.94
N THR A 55 -5.87 -0.80 -2.06
CA THR A 55 -6.63 -0.09 -3.09
C THR A 55 -7.73 -1.01 -3.64
N ALA A 56 -8.75 -0.41 -4.24
CA ALA A 56 -9.73 -1.10 -5.07
C ALA A 56 -9.61 -0.65 -6.54
N TRP A 57 -8.57 0.11 -6.84
CA TRP A 57 -8.33 0.74 -8.14
C TRP A 57 -7.74 -0.25 -9.14
N ASP A 58 -8.23 -0.25 -10.37
CA ASP A 58 -7.73 -1.09 -11.47
C ASP A 58 -7.38 -2.53 -11.05
N PRO A 59 -8.36 -3.33 -10.59
CA PRO A 59 -8.06 -4.66 -10.06
C PRO A 59 -7.49 -5.59 -11.14
N GLY A 60 -6.36 -6.23 -10.83
CA GLY A 60 -5.68 -7.12 -11.77
C GLY A 60 -5.32 -6.42 -13.08
N ASP A 61 -5.74 -7.01 -14.21
CA ASP A 61 -5.52 -6.44 -15.54
C ASP A 61 -6.69 -5.55 -15.99
N GLU A 62 -7.72 -5.38 -15.17
CA GLU A 62 -8.87 -4.57 -15.50
C GLU A 62 -8.56 -3.08 -15.48
N ARG A 63 -9.19 -2.35 -16.39
CA ARG A 63 -9.14 -0.89 -16.45
C ARG A 63 -10.58 -0.37 -16.59
N PRO A 64 -11.38 -0.46 -15.50
CA PRO A 64 -12.82 -0.20 -15.58
C PRO A 64 -13.18 1.28 -15.76
N GLY A 65 -12.22 2.17 -15.64
CA GLY A 65 -12.45 3.59 -15.74
C GLY A 65 -12.66 4.28 -14.38
N LEU A 66 -12.60 5.60 -14.41
CA LEU A 66 -12.54 6.43 -13.22
C LEU A 66 -13.77 6.29 -12.32
N GLU A 67 -14.95 6.28 -12.90
CA GLU A 67 -16.21 6.22 -12.13
C GLU A 67 -16.34 4.89 -11.37
N VAL A 68 -16.03 3.78 -12.03
CA VAL A 68 -16.05 2.45 -11.40
C VAL A 68 -14.98 2.34 -10.32
N ASN A 69 -13.78 2.82 -10.62
CA ASN A 69 -12.68 2.84 -9.65
C ASN A 69 -13.05 3.64 -8.40
N ARG A 70 -13.60 4.83 -8.55
CA ARG A 70 -14.03 5.67 -7.42
C ARG A 70 -15.10 5.00 -6.58
N ARG A 71 -16.08 4.36 -7.21
CA ARG A 71 -17.13 3.64 -6.49
C ARG A 71 -16.57 2.49 -5.68
N ARG A 72 -15.74 1.64 -6.29
CA ARG A 72 -15.11 0.51 -5.61
C ARG A 72 -14.21 0.98 -4.47
N GLN A 73 -13.45 2.05 -4.68
CA GLN A 73 -12.60 2.62 -3.64
C GLN A 73 -13.42 3.14 -2.47
N SER A 74 -14.54 3.80 -2.73
CA SER A 74 -15.46 4.26 -1.70
C SER A 74 -16.05 3.11 -0.89
N GLU A 75 -16.43 2.02 -1.56
CA GLU A 75 -16.93 0.80 -0.91
C GLU A 75 -15.86 0.17 0.00
N LEU A 76 -14.62 0.08 -0.47
CA LEU A 76 -13.50 -0.41 0.33
C LEU A 76 -13.30 0.45 1.58
N GLU A 77 -13.30 1.76 1.43
CA GLU A 77 -13.14 2.68 2.55
C GLU A 77 -14.27 2.55 3.57
N ASP A 78 -15.51 2.36 3.11
CA ASP A 78 -16.66 2.13 3.99
C ASP A 78 -16.52 0.82 4.77
N ASP A 79 -16.08 -0.26 4.10
CA ASP A 79 -15.83 -1.53 4.76
C ASP A 79 -14.75 -1.39 5.86
N LEU A 80 -13.70 -0.63 5.57
CA LEU A 80 -12.62 -0.39 6.53
C LEU A 80 -13.06 0.51 7.69
N ARG A 81 -13.88 1.53 7.43
CA ARG A 81 -14.41 2.40 8.50
C ARG A 81 -15.28 1.65 9.49
N ALA A 82 -15.90 0.55 9.07
CA ALA A 82 -16.63 -0.33 9.99
C ALA A 82 -15.71 -1.11 10.93
N LEU A 83 -14.42 -1.22 10.61
CA LEU A 83 -13.44 -2.00 11.35
C LEU A 83 -12.48 -1.14 12.18
N THR A 84 -12.22 0.09 11.75
CA THR A 84 -11.27 0.98 12.43
C THR A 84 -11.58 2.45 12.17
N ALA A 85 -11.19 3.30 13.11
CA ALA A 85 -11.20 4.77 12.95
C ALA A 85 -9.86 5.29 12.40
N ASP A 86 -8.83 4.46 12.38
CA ASP A 86 -7.46 4.83 11.98
C ASP A 86 -7.27 4.57 10.49
N LEU A 87 -7.77 5.49 9.68
CA LEU A 87 -7.82 5.38 8.24
C LEU A 87 -7.43 6.72 7.60
N TRP A 88 -6.55 6.67 6.60
CA TRP A 88 -6.07 7.83 5.87
C TRP A 88 -6.10 7.60 4.38
N SER A 89 -6.38 8.61 3.61
CA SER A 89 -6.27 8.59 2.15
C SER A 89 -4.82 8.35 1.75
N ALA A 90 -4.59 7.55 0.74
CA ALA A 90 -3.27 7.25 0.21
C ALA A 90 -3.29 7.24 -1.31
N GLN A 91 -2.10 7.35 -1.91
CA GLN A 91 -1.94 7.27 -3.36
C GLN A 91 -0.64 6.54 -3.67
N GLY A 92 -0.71 5.51 -4.50
CA GLY A 92 0.46 4.87 -5.07
C GLY A 92 0.83 5.52 -6.40
N ALA A 93 2.09 5.79 -6.63
CA ALA A 93 2.59 6.36 -7.87
C ALA A 93 3.74 5.52 -8.42
N ASP A 94 3.66 5.17 -9.70
CA ASP A 94 4.71 4.45 -10.39
C ASP A 94 5.68 5.47 -11.01
N PRO A 95 6.94 5.54 -10.55
CA PRO A 95 7.89 6.52 -11.07
C PRO A 95 8.31 6.26 -12.52
N VAL A 96 8.07 5.06 -13.04
CA VAL A 96 8.42 4.70 -14.41
C VAL A 96 7.31 5.07 -15.38
N THR A 97 6.07 4.72 -15.07
CA THR A 97 4.92 4.95 -15.97
C THR A 97 4.17 6.23 -15.67
N GLY A 98 4.33 6.80 -14.48
CA GLY A 98 3.56 7.94 -14.02
C GLY A 98 2.14 7.59 -13.58
N GLN A 99 1.74 6.33 -13.64
CA GLN A 99 0.42 5.89 -13.20
C GLN A 99 0.24 6.13 -11.71
N ARG A 100 -0.96 6.55 -11.33
CA ARG A 100 -1.34 6.81 -9.95
C ARG A 100 -2.65 6.11 -9.63
N ASP A 101 -2.68 5.41 -8.50
CA ASP A 101 -3.86 4.71 -8.02
C ASP A 101 -4.24 5.27 -6.64
N GLU A 102 -5.51 5.58 -6.47
CA GLU A 102 -6.03 5.95 -5.15
C GLU A 102 -6.08 4.72 -4.25
N GLY A 103 -5.74 4.92 -2.99
CA GLY A 103 -5.72 3.88 -1.99
C GLY A 103 -6.05 4.42 -0.61
N VAL A 104 -5.85 3.57 0.37
CA VAL A 104 -6.12 3.87 1.77
C VAL A 104 -5.07 3.22 2.66
N ALA A 105 -4.62 3.95 3.67
CA ALA A 105 -3.75 3.43 4.72
C ALA A 105 -4.58 3.21 5.98
N VAL A 106 -4.43 2.07 6.61
CA VAL A 106 -5.21 1.69 7.80
C VAL A 106 -4.34 1.12 8.89
N ARG A 107 -4.75 1.33 10.13
CA ARG A 107 -4.15 0.72 11.32
C ARG A 107 -5.25 0.02 12.12
N GLY A 108 -4.85 -0.99 12.89
CA GLY A 108 -5.78 -1.67 13.80
C GLY A 108 -6.67 -2.73 13.15
N VAL A 109 -6.42 -3.08 11.90
CA VAL A 109 -7.12 -4.18 11.20
C VAL A 109 -6.16 -5.37 11.12
N PRO A 110 -6.55 -6.57 11.57
CA PRO A 110 -5.69 -7.75 11.48
C PRO A 110 -5.29 -8.06 10.04
N GLU A 111 -4.04 -8.45 9.83
CA GLU A 111 -3.52 -8.74 8.49
C GLU A 111 -4.39 -9.73 7.70
N PRO A 112 -4.84 -10.88 8.27
CA PRO A 112 -5.69 -11.80 7.51
C PRO A 112 -6.96 -11.14 6.94
N LEU A 113 -7.55 -10.21 7.67
CA LEU A 113 -8.74 -9.49 7.22
C LEU A 113 -8.40 -8.46 6.14
N VAL A 114 -7.24 -7.81 6.25
CA VAL A 114 -6.73 -6.91 5.19
C VAL A 114 -6.56 -7.69 3.88
N LEU A 115 -5.97 -8.88 3.95
CA LEU A 115 -5.74 -9.73 2.76
C LEU A 115 -7.06 -10.20 2.14
N GLU A 116 -8.05 -10.55 2.96
CA GLU A 116 -9.38 -10.91 2.46
C GLU A 116 -10.06 -9.75 1.75
N LEU A 117 -9.98 -8.56 2.31
CA LEU A 117 -10.52 -7.36 1.66
C LEU A 117 -9.80 -7.05 0.35
N GLY A 118 -8.48 -7.14 0.33
CA GLY A 118 -7.72 -6.97 -0.91
C GLY A 118 -8.19 -7.93 -2.00
N ALA A 119 -8.36 -9.21 -1.67
CA ALA A 119 -8.85 -10.22 -2.59
C ALA A 119 -10.29 -9.94 -3.05
N HIS A 120 -11.14 -9.50 -2.13
CA HIS A 120 -12.54 -9.15 -2.44
C HIS A 120 -12.63 -8.03 -3.50
N TYR A 121 -11.73 -7.06 -3.44
CA TYR A 121 -11.65 -5.98 -4.40
C TYR A 121 -10.74 -6.27 -5.60
N GLY A 122 -10.38 -7.54 -5.80
CA GLY A 122 -9.65 -8.00 -6.99
C GLY A 122 -8.17 -7.63 -7.01
N GLN A 123 -7.60 -7.29 -5.89
CA GLN A 123 -6.19 -6.94 -5.79
C GLN A 123 -5.31 -8.18 -5.64
N ASP A 124 -4.16 -8.19 -6.32
CA ASP A 124 -3.20 -9.29 -6.21
C ASP A 124 -2.35 -9.18 -4.95
N ALA A 125 -2.17 -7.99 -4.44
CA ALA A 125 -1.33 -7.73 -3.28
C ALA A 125 -1.72 -6.45 -2.55
N VAL A 126 -1.28 -6.35 -1.31
CA VAL A 126 -1.36 -5.13 -0.48
C VAL A 126 0.03 -4.83 0.07
N PHE A 127 0.23 -3.62 0.59
CA PHE A 127 1.44 -3.29 1.34
C PHE A 127 1.18 -3.41 2.83
N VAL A 128 2.16 -3.92 3.56
CA VAL A 128 2.17 -3.94 5.03
C VAL A 128 3.47 -3.29 5.48
N TRP A 129 3.35 -2.15 6.14
CA TRP A 129 4.47 -1.33 6.58
C TRP A 129 4.63 -1.42 8.09
N THR A 130 5.83 -1.79 8.53
CA THR A 130 6.21 -1.85 9.95
C THR A 130 7.46 -1.02 10.16
N PRO A 131 7.86 -0.77 11.42
CA PRO A 131 9.13 -0.06 11.65
C PRO A 131 10.33 -0.71 10.99
N ALA A 132 10.33 -2.04 10.82
CA ALA A 132 11.46 -2.79 10.30
C ALA A 132 11.45 -2.97 8.78
N GLU A 133 10.27 -3.01 8.13
CA GLU A 133 10.19 -3.38 6.73
C GLU A 133 8.94 -2.85 6.02
N TRP A 134 9.05 -2.84 4.70
CA TRP A 134 7.97 -2.56 3.76
C TRP A 134 7.69 -3.85 3.00
N ALA A 135 6.55 -4.48 3.25
CA ALA A 135 6.24 -5.77 2.67
C ALA A 135 5.14 -5.66 1.62
N ILE A 136 5.29 -6.42 0.54
CA ILE A 136 4.23 -6.70 -0.43
C ILE A 136 3.70 -8.07 -0.08
N VAL A 137 2.40 -8.17 0.18
CA VAL A 137 1.78 -9.42 0.65
C VAL A 137 0.64 -9.79 -0.28
N GLY A 138 0.67 -11.01 -0.80
CA GLY A 138 -0.32 -11.51 -1.74
C GLY A 138 -1.72 -11.64 -1.11
N CYS A 139 -2.73 -11.43 -1.92
CA CYS A 139 -4.13 -11.58 -1.53
C CYS A 139 -4.73 -12.83 -2.18
N PRO A 140 -5.31 -13.74 -1.40
CA PRO A 140 -5.58 -13.69 0.04
C PRO A 140 -4.42 -14.14 0.94
N GLY A 141 -3.23 -14.38 0.40
CA GLY A 141 -2.04 -14.81 1.12
C GLY A 141 -1.08 -15.56 0.20
N GLY A 142 -0.05 -16.17 0.77
CA GLY A 142 0.91 -17.02 0.06
C GLY A 142 2.26 -16.36 -0.17
N ARG A 143 2.35 -15.34 -0.99
CA ARG A 143 3.62 -14.69 -1.28
C ARG A 143 3.83 -13.46 -0.40
N ARG A 144 5.07 -13.30 0.09
CA ARG A 144 5.50 -12.10 0.83
C ARG A 144 6.90 -11.70 0.37
N VAL A 145 7.06 -10.45 -0.03
CA VAL A 145 8.35 -9.87 -0.41
C VAL A 145 8.56 -8.63 0.44
N ALA A 146 9.65 -8.59 1.19
CA ALA A 146 9.95 -7.48 2.07
C ALA A 146 11.18 -6.71 1.61
N SER A 147 11.13 -5.40 1.73
CA SER A 147 12.25 -4.49 1.52
C SER A 147 12.43 -3.59 2.75
N GLY A 148 13.47 -2.79 2.76
CA GLY A 148 13.55 -1.64 3.62
C GLY A 148 12.65 -0.51 3.10
N TRP A 149 12.68 0.62 3.80
CA TRP A 149 11.89 1.80 3.44
C TRP A 149 12.57 3.07 3.89
N ARG A 150 12.18 4.17 3.27
CA ARG A 150 12.61 5.50 3.66
C ARG A 150 11.49 6.51 3.44
N LEU A 151 11.50 7.59 4.20
CA LEU A 151 10.62 8.73 3.98
C LEU A 151 11.32 9.74 3.07
N VAL A 152 10.57 10.29 2.14
CA VAL A 152 11.03 11.39 1.29
C VAL A 152 10.71 12.69 2.01
N PRO A 153 11.71 13.58 2.20
CA PRO A 153 11.49 14.88 2.84
C PRO A 153 10.64 15.83 2.01
#